data_9831f4439dd34410d6aeb8a68987f08b
#
_entry.id   9831f4439dd34410d6aeb8a68987f08b
#
_cell.length_a   1.000
_cell.length_b   1.000
_cell.length_c   1.000
_cell.angle_alpha   90.00
_cell.angle_beta   90.00
_cell.angle_gamma   90.00
#
_symmetry.space_group_name_H-M   'P 1'
#
loop_
_entity.id
_entity.type
_entity.pdbx_description
1 polymer ?
#
loop_
_entity_poly.entity_id
_entity_poly.type
_entity_poly.pdbx_seq_one_letter_code
_entity_poly.pdbx_strand_id
1 'polypeptide(L)'
;MRALAAMRQQADIPPAAIHLKKTIPFGAGLGGGSADAAFMLKLLRDYARLDFTDDALERMAARLGADCPFFVRNRPVMATGIGDVFSPANVSLAGYHIAIVKPAVSVSTREAYAAIRPSAPAVPLDEIICRPVTEWRDTLKNDFEAPVFALHPAIGAIKAQLYAAGAVYAAMSGSGSAVFG
;
A
#
# COMPACT_ATOMS: atom_id res chain seq x y z
N MET A 1 2.17 2.84 -18.90
CA MET A 1 2.99 3.59 -19.87
C MET A 1 4.07 4.45 -19.23
N ARG A 2 3.81 5.15 -18.08
CA ARG A 2 4.83 6.02 -17.41
C ARG A 2 6.11 5.26 -17.04
N ALA A 3 6.02 4.04 -16.51
CA ALA A 3 7.20 3.22 -16.15
C ALA A 3 8.08 2.89 -17.36
N LEU A 4 7.48 2.52 -18.50
CA LEU A 4 8.23 2.30 -19.75
C LEU A 4 8.94 3.58 -20.22
N ALA A 5 8.25 4.72 -20.16
CA ALA A 5 8.85 6.00 -20.55
C ALA A 5 10.02 6.37 -19.62
N ALA A 6 9.89 6.16 -18.31
CA ALA A 6 10.96 6.40 -17.33
C ALA A 6 12.19 5.50 -17.60
N MET A 7 11.96 4.22 -17.93
CA MET A 7 13.05 3.29 -18.25
C MET A 7 13.77 3.68 -19.55
N ARG A 8 13.01 4.06 -20.59
CA ARG A 8 13.57 4.50 -21.89
C ARG A 8 14.40 5.78 -21.81
N GLN A 9 14.22 6.58 -20.78
CA GLN A 9 15.09 7.74 -20.52
C GLN A 9 16.47 7.32 -20.00
N GLN A 10 16.63 6.10 -19.50
CA GLN A 10 17.84 5.61 -18.86
C GLN A 10 18.56 4.53 -19.65
N ALA A 11 17.84 3.83 -20.54
CA ALA A 11 18.38 2.71 -21.32
C ALA A 11 17.58 2.47 -22.60
N ASP A 12 18.23 1.83 -23.56
CA ASP A 12 17.55 1.33 -24.76
C ASP A 12 16.72 0.09 -24.40
N ILE A 13 15.41 0.18 -24.63
CA ILE A 13 14.47 -0.91 -24.39
C ILE A 13 13.98 -1.45 -25.73
N PRO A 14 14.24 -2.72 -26.04
CA PRO A 14 13.76 -3.34 -27.26
C PRO A 14 12.24 -3.17 -27.42
N PRO A 15 11.73 -3.20 -28.67
CA PRO A 15 10.30 -3.18 -28.92
C PRO A 15 9.58 -4.29 -28.15
N ALA A 16 8.51 -3.92 -27.43
CA ALA A 16 7.72 -4.87 -26.66
C ALA A 16 6.24 -4.53 -26.74
N ALA A 17 5.38 -5.54 -26.82
CA ALA A 17 3.95 -5.41 -26.61
C ALA A 17 3.64 -5.66 -25.13
N ILE A 18 2.95 -4.72 -24.49
CA ILE A 18 2.62 -4.81 -23.07
C ILE A 18 1.12 -5.02 -22.91
N HIS A 19 0.75 -6.13 -22.29
CA HIS A 19 -0.62 -6.45 -21.93
C HIS A 19 -0.77 -6.42 -20.40
N LEU A 20 -1.59 -5.49 -19.89
CA LEU A 20 -1.88 -5.37 -18.47
C LEU A 20 -3.29 -5.89 -18.17
N LYS A 21 -3.38 -6.96 -17.39
CA LYS A 21 -4.64 -7.44 -16.83
C LYS A 21 -4.77 -6.94 -15.40
N LYS A 22 -5.71 -6.02 -15.14
CA LYS A 22 -6.01 -5.50 -13.80
C LYS A 22 -7.02 -6.41 -13.09
N THR A 23 -6.56 -7.09 -12.03
CA THR A 23 -7.42 -7.89 -11.16
C THR A 23 -7.76 -7.17 -9.86
N ILE A 24 -6.86 -6.31 -9.38
CA ILE A 24 -7.11 -5.44 -8.22
C ILE A 24 -7.82 -4.18 -8.69
N PRO A 25 -9.02 -3.87 -8.16
CA PRO A 25 -9.77 -2.67 -8.55
C PRO A 25 -9.03 -1.37 -8.28
N PHE A 26 -9.29 -0.35 -9.09
CA PHE A 26 -8.82 1.01 -8.80
C PHE A 26 -9.48 1.57 -7.53
N GLY A 27 -8.77 2.47 -6.82
CA GLY A 27 -9.31 3.15 -5.64
C GLY A 27 -9.62 2.21 -4.48
N ALA A 28 -8.88 1.11 -4.37
CA ALA A 28 -9.05 0.14 -3.29
C ALA A 28 -8.20 0.46 -2.05
N GLY A 29 -7.25 1.39 -2.11
CA GLY A 29 -6.29 1.62 -1.04
C GLY A 29 -5.20 0.53 -0.94
N LEU A 30 -5.09 -0.35 -1.94
CA LEU A 30 -4.16 -1.50 -1.93
C LEU A 30 -2.86 -1.24 -2.73
N GLY A 31 -2.59 -0.02 -3.14
CA GLY A 31 -1.37 0.31 -3.87
C GLY A 31 -1.22 -0.35 -5.26
N GLY A 32 -2.30 -0.92 -5.83
CA GLY A 32 -2.22 -1.73 -7.06
C GLY A 32 -1.61 -1.01 -8.26
N GLY A 33 -1.85 0.29 -8.43
CA GLY A 33 -1.22 1.08 -9.50
C GLY A 33 0.27 1.30 -9.28
N SER A 34 0.68 1.49 -8.03
CA SER A 34 2.09 1.63 -7.62
C SER A 34 2.84 0.31 -7.76
N ALA A 35 2.19 -0.80 -7.40
CA ALA A 35 2.72 -2.14 -7.63
C ALA A 35 2.94 -2.40 -9.13
N ASP A 36 1.93 -2.14 -9.99
CA ASP A 36 2.08 -2.31 -11.44
C ASP A 36 3.26 -1.50 -11.99
N ALA A 37 3.46 -0.26 -11.50
CA ALA A 37 4.55 0.59 -11.95
C ALA A 37 5.93 0.01 -11.56
N ALA A 38 6.09 -0.40 -10.31
CA ALA A 38 7.34 -0.98 -9.80
C ALA A 38 7.66 -2.32 -10.47
N PHE A 39 6.68 -3.21 -10.56
CA PHE A 39 6.87 -4.49 -11.24
C PHE A 39 7.15 -4.32 -12.73
N MET A 40 6.57 -3.32 -13.39
CA MET A 40 6.92 -2.98 -14.77
C MET A 40 8.38 -2.55 -14.91
N LEU A 41 8.92 -1.75 -13.98
CA LEU A 41 10.35 -1.40 -14.00
C LEU A 41 11.22 -2.65 -13.84
N LYS A 42 10.89 -3.55 -12.91
CA LYS A 42 11.61 -4.82 -12.73
C LYS A 42 11.54 -5.69 -14.00
N LEU A 43 10.35 -5.84 -14.57
CA LEU A 43 10.15 -6.62 -15.79
C LEU A 43 10.97 -6.07 -16.97
N LEU A 44 11.00 -4.74 -17.14
CA LEU A 44 11.77 -4.10 -18.22
C LEU A 44 13.28 -4.24 -18.01
N ARG A 45 13.77 -4.13 -16.76
CA ARG A 45 15.16 -4.42 -16.42
C ARG A 45 15.55 -5.84 -16.86
N ASP A 46 14.73 -6.82 -16.45
CA ASP A 46 15.01 -8.23 -16.72
C ASP A 46 14.87 -8.56 -18.23
N TYR A 47 13.84 -7.99 -18.89
CA TYR A 47 13.60 -8.17 -20.33
C TYR A 47 14.74 -7.64 -21.19
N ALA A 48 15.23 -6.44 -20.90
CA ALA A 48 16.32 -5.81 -21.63
C ALA A 48 17.72 -6.17 -21.06
N ARG A 49 17.79 -7.06 -20.04
CA ARG A 49 19.03 -7.50 -19.38
C ARG A 49 19.89 -6.34 -18.88
N LEU A 50 19.25 -5.34 -18.26
CA LEU A 50 19.91 -4.15 -17.77
C LEU A 50 20.51 -4.39 -16.39
N ASP A 51 21.67 -3.82 -16.14
CA ASP A 51 22.37 -3.89 -14.83
C ASP A 51 21.94 -2.74 -13.90
N PHE A 52 20.63 -2.61 -13.67
CA PHE A 52 20.10 -1.68 -12.67
C PHE A 52 19.93 -2.38 -11.33
N THR A 53 20.52 -1.81 -10.30
CA THR A 53 20.29 -2.24 -8.92
C THR A 53 18.86 -1.91 -8.46
N ASP A 54 18.38 -2.57 -7.42
CA ASP A 54 17.08 -2.22 -6.81
C ASP A 54 17.05 -0.77 -6.33
N ASP A 55 18.16 -0.22 -5.82
CA ASP A 55 18.26 1.20 -5.44
C ASP A 55 18.06 2.14 -6.65
N ALA A 56 18.56 1.75 -7.83
CA ALA A 56 18.33 2.52 -9.05
C ALA A 56 16.85 2.45 -9.47
N LEU A 57 16.22 1.28 -9.35
CA LEU A 57 14.80 1.12 -9.62
C LEU A 57 13.93 1.88 -8.62
N GLU A 58 14.28 1.91 -7.33
CA GLU A 58 13.58 2.70 -6.30
C GLU A 58 13.60 4.20 -6.63
N ARG A 59 14.77 4.74 -7.03
CA ARG A 59 14.87 6.14 -7.47
C ARG A 59 14.02 6.45 -8.71
N MET A 60 13.93 5.51 -9.66
CA MET A 60 13.03 5.66 -10.81
C MET A 60 11.57 5.57 -10.39
N ALA A 61 11.23 4.62 -9.52
CA ALA A 61 9.90 4.41 -9.00
C ALA A 61 9.37 5.63 -8.23
N ALA A 62 10.22 6.30 -7.43
CA ALA A 62 9.87 7.51 -6.69
C ALA A 62 9.35 8.65 -7.59
N ARG A 63 9.85 8.74 -8.83
CA ARG A 63 9.36 9.71 -9.82
C ARG A 63 8.00 9.36 -10.40
N LEU A 64 7.55 8.12 -10.24
CA LEU A 64 6.25 7.64 -10.70
C LEU A 64 5.15 7.86 -9.65
N GLY A 65 5.49 7.74 -8.38
CA GLY A 65 4.60 7.96 -7.24
C GLY A 65 5.26 7.58 -5.92
N ALA A 66 4.82 8.20 -4.80
CA ALA A 66 5.41 8.00 -3.48
C ALA A 66 5.42 6.54 -3.03
N ASP A 67 4.35 5.79 -3.29
CA ASP A 67 4.24 4.38 -2.89
C ASP A 67 5.01 3.42 -3.82
N CYS A 68 5.42 3.86 -5.03
CA CYS A 68 6.03 2.94 -6.00
C CYS A 68 7.35 2.30 -5.52
N PRO A 69 8.27 3.03 -4.83
CA PRO A 69 9.53 2.45 -4.36
C PRO A 69 9.34 1.25 -3.43
N PHE A 70 8.30 1.28 -2.57
CA PHE A 70 7.99 0.16 -1.68
C PHE A 70 7.90 -1.19 -2.42
N PHE A 71 7.25 -1.20 -3.58
CA PHE A 71 7.01 -2.42 -4.36
C PHE A 71 8.24 -2.94 -5.11
N VAL A 72 9.33 -2.18 -5.16
CA VAL A 72 10.59 -2.67 -5.75
C VAL A 72 11.14 -3.82 -4.91
N ARG A 73 11.29 -3.62 -3.60
CA ARG A 73 11.76 -4.65 -2.66
C ARG A 73 10.63 -5.49 -2.07
N ASN A 74 9.43 -4.91 -1.94
CA ASN A 74 8.23 -5.59 -1.46
C ASN A 74 8.45 -6.28 -0.10
N ARG A 75 8.98 -5.53 0.87
CA ARG A 75 9.25 -5.98 2.24
C ARG A 75 8.52 -5.10 3.25
N PRO A 76 8.19 -5.60 4.44
CA PRO A 76 7.64 -4.77 5.50
C PRO A 76 8.58 -3.59 5.83
N VAL A 77 8.03 -2.39 5.81
CA VAL A 77 8.76 -1.15 6.11
C VAL A 77 7.90 -0.21 6.95
N MET A 78 8.57 0.61 7.76
CA MET A 78 8.00 1.83 8.29
C MET A 78 8.23 2.93 7.26
N ALA A 79 7.16 3.63 6.88
CA ALA A 79 7.22 4.74 5.95
C ALA A 79 6.98 6.06 6.72
N THR A 80 7.85 7.04 6.49
CA THR A 80 7.74 8.40 7.06
C THR A 80 7.75 9.44 5.94
N GLY A 81 7.72 10.72 6.30
CA GLY A 81 7.61 11.80 5.32
C GLY A 81 6.23 11.79 4.65
N ILE A 82 6.21 11.81 3.33
CA ILE A 82 4.98 11.64 2.52
C ILE A 82 4.74 10.17 2.14
N GLY A 83 5.35 9.22 2.87
CA GLY A 83 5.32 7.79 2.57
C GLY A 83 6.47 7.34 1.67
N ASP A 84 7.55 8.10 1.58
CA ASP A 84 8.66 7.92 0.66
C ASP A 84 10.02 7.64 1.34
N VAL A 85 10.08 7.80 2.66
CA VAL A 85 11.28 7.47 3.46
C VAL A 85 11.03 6.15 4.19
N PHE A 86 11.77 5.11 3.82
CA PHE A 86 11.57 3.75 4.34
C PHE A 86 12.66 3.34 5.33
N SER A 87 12.23 2.75 6.44
CA SER A 87 13.09 2.01 7.36
C SER A 87 12.55 0.59 7.57
N PRO A 88 13.39 -0.41 7.87
CA PRO A 88 12.92 -1.77 8.11
C PRO A 88 11.87 -1.82 9.22
N ALA A 89 10.78 -2.55 9.00
CA ALA A 89 9.78 -2.85 10.03
C ALA A 89 10.06 -4.24 10.60
N ASN A 90 10.25 -4.32 11.92
CA ASN A 90 10.47 -5.60 12.60
C ASN A 90 9.13 -6.28 12.91
N VAL A 91 8.46 -6.75 11.86
CA VAL A 91 7.15 -7.43 11.97
C VAL A 91 7.13 -8.69 11.11
N SER A 92 6.54 -9.74 11.63
CA SER A 92 6.26 -10.97 10.88
C SER A 92 4.80 -11.38 11.12
N LEU A 93 4.07 -11.56 10.04
CA LEU A 93 2.72 -12.10 10.04
C LEU A 93 2.69 -13.54 9.52
N ALA A 94 3.83 -14.23 9.55
CA ALA A 94 3.91 -15.64 9.17
C ALA A 94 2.98 -16.49 10.06
N GLY A 95 2.18 -17.34 9.43
CA GLY A 95 1.16 -18.15 10.13
C GLY A 95 -0.21 -17.50 10.27
N TYR A 96 -0.35 -16.21 9.94
CA TYR A 96 -1.66 -15.57 9.84
C TYR A 96 -2.22 -15.67 8.42
N HIS A 97 -3.54 -15.63 8.31
CA HIS A 97 -4.26 -15.50 7.05
C HIS A 97 -4.84 -14.10 6.98
N ILE A 98 -4.96 -13.56 5.78
CA ILE A 98 -5.56 -12.25 5.56
C ILE A 98 -6.80 -12.37 4.69
N ALA A 99 -7.92 -11.82 5.16
CA ALA A 99 -9.12 -11.61 4.37
C ALA A 99 -9.16 -10.15 3.90
N ILE A 100 -9.37 -9.91 2.61
CA ILE A 100 -9.47 -8.55 2.05
C ILE A 100 -10.85 -8.39 1.44
N VAL A 101 -11.58 -7.37 1.89
CA VAL A 101 -12.91 -7.02 1.39
C VAL A 101 -12.87 -5.64 0.74
N LYS A 102 -13.13 -5.56 -0.57
CA LYS A 102 -13.29 -4.31 -1.30
C LYS A 102 -14.78 -4.09 -1.58
N PRO A 103 -15.43 -3.14 -0.89
CA PRO A 103 -16.84 -2.81 -1.19
C PRO A 103 -16.97 -2.13 -2.56
N ALA A 104 -18.18 -2.06 -3.08
CA ALA A 104 -18.46 -1.32 -4.32
C ALA A 104 -18.21 0.19 -4.19
N VAL A 105 -18.26 0.71 -2.95
CA VAL A 105 -17.96 2.12 -2.66
C VAL A 105 -16.50 2.43 -2.96
N SER A 106 -16.26 3.58 -3.60
CA SER A 106 -14.92 4.13 -3.82
C SER A 106 -14.75 5.39 -2.99
N VAL A 107 -13.57 5.53 -2.38
CA VAL A 107 -13.17 6.72 -1.61
C VAL A 107 -12.16 7.49 -2.44
N SER A 108 -12.38 8.78 -2.63
CA SER A 108 -11.39 9.65 -3.25
C SER A 108 -10.26 9.92 -2.24
N THR A 109 -9.02 9.67 -2.64
CA THR A 109 -7.83 10.00 -1.81
C THR A 109 -7.86 11.47 -1.39
N ARG A 110 -8.26 12.39 -2.29
CA ARG A 110 -8.39 13.82 -1.98
C ARG A 110 -9.42 14.07 -0.87
N GLU A 111 -10.57 13.41 -0.94
CA GLU A 111 -11.63 13.53 0.07
C GLU A 111 -11.16 13.00 1.43
N ALA A 112 -10.52 11.84 1.46
CA ALA A 112 -9.96 11.25 2.68
C ALA A 112 -8.92 12.18 3.33
N TYR A 113 -7.98 12.71 2.54
CA TYR A 113 -6.97 13.66 3.05
C TYR A 113 -7.57 15.00 3.50
N ALA A 114 -8.64 15.48 2.89
CA ALA A 114 -9.30 16.72 3.33
C ALA A 114 -10.02 16.56 4.68
N ALA A 115 -10.42 15.34 5.02
CA ALA A 115 -11.19 15.04 6.23
C ALA A 115 -10.33 14.58 7.41
N ILE A 116 -9.08 14.14 7.16
CA ILE A 116 -8.19 13.62 8.21
C ILE A 116 -7.69 14.74 9.13
N ARG A 117 -7.56 14.44 10.40
CA ARG A 117 -6.86 15.26 11.39
C ARG A 117 -5.76 14.41 12.01
N PRO A 118 -4.53 14.44 11.46
CA PRO A 118 -3.44 13.64 11.96
C PRO A 118 -3.12 13.98 13.41
N SER A 119 -2.90 12.97 14.22
CA SER A 119 -2.41 13.13 15.59
C SER A 119 -1.24 12.19 15.82
N ALA A 120 -0.27 12.64 16.62
CA ALA A 120 0.81 11.75 17.02
C ALA A 120 0.23 10.63 17.89
N PRO A 121 0.56 9.36 17.61
CA PRO A 121 0.11 8.26 18.46
C PRO A 121 0.77 8.36 19.83
N ALA A 122 0.04 7.92 20.88
CA ALA A 122 0.56 7.91 22.24
C ALA A 122 1.77 6.96 22.41
N VAL A 123 1.83 5.93 21.58
CA VAL A 123 2.94 4.97 21.52
C VAL A 123 3.46 4.98 20.09
N PRO A 124 4.78 5.03 19.85
CA PRO A 124 5.36 4.97 18.51
C PRO A 124 4.93 3.72 17.73
N LEU A 125 4.70 3.85 16.42
CA LEU A 125 4.21 2.74 15.59
C LEU A 125 5.19 1.56 15.54
N ASP A 126 6.49 1.82 15.55
CA ASP A 126 7.54 0.80 15.59
C ASP A 126 7.51 -0.04 16.88
N GLU A 127 7.12 0.56 18.00
CA GLU A 127 6.87 -0.18 19.24
C GLU A 127 5.58 -1.02 19.17
N ILE A 128 4.51 -0.45 18.59
CA ILE A 128 3.22 -1.16 18.47
C ILE A 128 3.36 -2.40 17.59
N ILE A 129 4.01 -2.30 16.43
CA ILE A 129 4.11 -3.42 15.49
C ILE A 129 5.00 -4.56 15.99
N CYS A 130 5.86 -4.31 17.00
CA CYS A 130 6.64 -5.35 17.66
C CYS A 130 5.83 -6.15 18.68
N ARG A 131 4.62 -5.70 19.05
CA ARG A 131 3.74 -6.40 20.00
C ARG A 131 2.97 -7.52 19.29
N PRO A 132 2.43 -8.49 20.06
CA PRO A 132 1.55 -9.50 19.50
C PRO A 132 0.37 -8.87 18.74
N VAL A 133 -0.02 -9.46 17.61
CA VAL A 133 -1.14 -8.97 16.76
C VAL A 133 -2.44 -8.82 17.58
N THR A 134 -2.63 -9.62 18.61
CA THR A 134 -3.77 -9.54 19.53
C THR A 134 -3.88 -8.21 20.27
N GLU A 135 -2.79 -7.45 20.39
CA GLU A 135 -2.76 -6.14 21.06
C GLU A 135 -2.96 -4.97 20.08
N TRP A 136 -3.00 -5.23 18.76
CA TRP A 136 -3.08 -4.17 17.75
C TRP A 136 -4.46 -3.52 17.67
N ARG A 137 -5.51 -4.24 18.05
CA ARG A 137 -6.90 -3.80 17.90
C ARG A 137 -7.16 -2.40 18.46
N ASP A 138 -6.61 -2.09 19.63
CA ASP A 138 -6.87 -0.83 20.32
C ASP A 138 -5.71 0.18 20.17
N THR A 139 -4.56 -0.27 19.66
CA THR A 139 -3.33 0.51 19.61
C THR A 139 -2.93 0.93 18.21
N LEU A 140 -3.05 0.04 17.22
CA LEU A 140 -2.70 0.32 15.82
C LEU A 140 -3.95 0.83 15.08
N LYS A 141 -3.99 2.12 14.79
CA LYS A 141 -5.15 2.79 14.17
C LYS A 141 -4.77 3.41 12.83
N ASN A 142 -5.73 3.40 11.92
CA ASN A 142 -5.65 4.16 10.67
C ASN A 142 -6.47 5.45 10.83
N ASP A 143 -5.81 6.60 10.83
CA ASP A 143 -6.45 7.90 11.05
C ASP A 143 -7.49 8.27 9.98
N PHE A 144 -7.43 7.64 8.80
CA PHE A 144 -8.47 7.80 7.78
C PHE A 144 -9.80 7.12 8.16
N GLU A 145 -9.81 6.14 9.06
CA GLU A 145 -11.02 5.36 9.36
C GLU A 145 -12.16 6.22 9.90
N ALA A 146 -11.88 7.07 10.89
CA ALA A 146 -12.93 7.86 11.52
C ALA A 146 -13.68 8.76 10.52
N PRO A 147 -13.02 9.61 9.72
CA PRO A 147 -13.70 10.45 8.75
C PRO A 147 -14.31 9.66 7.58
N VAL A 148 -13.61 8.61 7.10
CA VAL A 148 -14.11 7.82 5.97
C VAL A 148 -15.34 7.00 6.38
N PHE A 149 -15.36 6.42 7.60
CA PHE A 149 -16.51 5.67 8.08
C PHE A 149 -17.73 6.55 8.37
N ALA A 150 -17.51 7.81 8.76
CA ALA A 150 -18.60 8.79 8.90
C ALA A 150 -19.25 9.11 7.54
N LEU A 151 -18.46 9.25 6.48
CA LEU A 151 -18.95 9.51 5.12
C LEU A 151 -19.49 8.23 4.44
N HIS A 152 -18.90 7.10 4.73
CA HIS A 152 -19.20 5.80 4.11
C HIS A 152 -19.37 4.71 5.16
N PRO A 153 -20.50 4.68 5.91
CA PRO A 153 -20.72 3.74 7.02
C PRO A 153 -20.60 2.25 6.63
N ALA A 154 -20.88 1.92 5.37
CA ALA A 154 -20.74 0.56 4.86
C ALA A 154 -19.30 0.02 4.96
N ILE A 155 -18.28 0.88 4.88
CA ILE A 155 -16.89 0.46 5.04
C ILE A 155 -16.60 0.11 6.50
N GLY A 156 -17.08 0.93 7.44
CA GLY A 156 -16.97 0.64 8.88
C GLY A 156 -17.72 -0.65 9.29
N ALA A 157 -18.87 -0.91 8.66
CA ALA A 157 -19.63 -2.13 8.89
C ALA A 157 -18.84 -3.40 8.48
N ILE A 158 -18.04 -3.33 7.40
CA ILE A 158 -17.17 -4.45 6.98
C ILE A 158 -16.12 -4.73 8.05
N LYS A 159 -15.49 -3.70 8.62
CA LYS A 159 -14.52 -3.87 9.71
C LYS A 159 -15.15 -4.56 10.91
N ALA A 160 -16.36 -4.14 11.30
CA ALA A 160 -17.10 -4.76 12.38
C ALA A 160 -17.45 -6.23 12.09
N GLN A 161 -17.84 -6.56 10.85
CA GLN A 161 -18.11 -7.92 10.41
C GLN A 161 -16.86 -8.82 10.43
N LEU A 162 -15.70 -8.30 10.04
CA LEU A 162 -14.44 -9.04 10.13
C LEU A 162 -14.12 -9.41 11.59
N TYR A 163 -14.26 -8.47 12.52
CA TYR A 163 -14.13 -8.79 13.95
C TYR A 163 -15.17 -9.80 14.44
N ALA A 164 -16.42 -9.66 14.03
CA ALA A 164 -17.48 -10.63 14.38
C ALA A 164 -17.22 -12.03 13.81
N ALA A 165 -16.52 -12.12 12.67
CA ALA A 165 -16.07 -13.36 12.06
C ALA A 165 -14.80 -13.95 12.70
N GLY A 166 -14.21 -13.28 13.70
CA GLY A 166 -13.07 -13.79 14.46
C GLY A 166 -11.71 -13.23 14.03
N ALA A 167 -11.68 -12.15 13.23
CA ALA A 167 -10.40 -11.50 12.92
C ALA A 167 -9.72 -11.00 14.19
N VAL A 168 -8.44 -11.31 14.35
CA VAL A 168 -7.61 -10.86 15.47
C VAL A 168 -7.36 -9.35 15.38
N TYR A 169 -7.14 -8.87 14.17
CA TYR A 169 -6.99 -7.46 13.83
C TYR A 169 -7.69 -7.17 12.51
N ALA A 170 -8.35 -6.03 12.41
CA ALA A 170 -8.94 -5.56 11.16
C ALA A 170 -8.76 -4.05 11.02
N ALA A 171 -8.46 -3.59 9.80
CA ALA A 171 -8.29 -2.18 9.49
C ALA A 171 -8.64 -1.87 8.04
N MET A 172 -8.95 -0.61 7.76
CA MET A 172 -9.03 -0.10 6.40
C MET A 172 -7.62 0.05 5.83
N SER A 173 -7.43 -0.29 4.57
CA SER A 173 -6.14 -0.16 3.88
C SER A 173 -5.97 1.26 3.31
N GLY A 174 -4.95 1.98 3.77
CA GLY A 174 -4.65 3.33 3.33
C GLY A 174 -5.86 4.27 3.49
N SER A 175 -6.19 5.02 2.45
CA SER A 175 -7.38 5.91 2.40
C SER A 175 -8.69 5.20 2.03
N GLY A 176 -8.67 3.89 1.94
CA GLY A 176 -9.82 3.05 1.60
C GLY A 176 -9.98 2.83 0.09
N SER A 177 -11.02 2.09 -0.27
CA SER A 177 -12.11 1.55 0.55
C SER A 177 -11.93 0.09 0.99
N ALA A 178 -10.83 -0.59 0.63
CA ALA A 178 -10.61 -1.95 1.07
C ALA A 178 -10.39 -2.02 2.59
N VAL A 179 -10.94 -3.07 3.21
CA VAL A 179 -10.75 -3.42 4.61
C VAL A 179 -10.16 -4.81 4.66
N PHE A 180 -9.23 -5.04 5.56
CA PHE A 180 -8.64 -6.35 5.79
C PHE A 180 -8.78 -6.77 7.25
N GLY A 181 -8.69 -8.07 7.48
CA GLY A 181 -8.70 -8.66 8.81
C GLY A 181 -8.21 -10.09 8.80
#